data_2c00f3522a3a508115525e58682ced02
#
_entry.id   2c00f3522a3a508115525e58682ced02
#
_cell.length_a   1.000
_cell.length_b   1.000
_cell.length_c   1.000
_cell.angle_alpha   90.00
_cell.angle_beta   90.00
_cell.angle_gamma   90.00
#
_symmetry.space_group_name_H-M   'P 1'
#
loop_
_entity.id
_entity.type
_entity.pdbx_description
1 polymer ?
#
loop_
_entity_poly.entity_id
_entity_poly.type
_entity_poly.pdbx_seq_one_letter_code
_entity_poly.pdbx_strand_id
1 'polypeptide(L)'
;MSNDELQDIYETPGGTPDFKTELAAQLSALIPEAIADGKVDVEKLKELLGDDAGDDRERFGLFWAGKKRALRAAQEPTTATLKPDYENSKDWDTTKNVFIEGDNLEVLKILQKHYHGKIKMIYIDPPYNTGKDFVYPDNYKEGLETYLEWTRQVNEEGKKVSTNSESEGRYHSNWLNMMYPRLKLARNLLTQDGVMLISIDDHEQENLKRVCDEVFGEANVEVLVWNKEAEGSSGTLKAVRTFRRVHEYVIACHRNIAEAQWTKVREALEGREDELQTANLAVNASNERVGHENYFPITNPSGDVFTRQWKWGKAEIERLIAEDLLYWGSDGRKQPRLIIPTDGRRTTFLRSILNYGGTTAGRKDFEAVMGAEVEFSYPKPLLLLKKLILSVTSDEDMVLDFFSGSGSTACAVLEANAQDEGSRRHIQVQLPEPVEEDSVAASKGFRTIADIARARISRAGDQIASSTTGQSVDLGYKAYKLTDTNFSKWRVTSEVEATALEQHILDLRDSADDDATPDSLLTELLLKQGYSLTEQINDTEVDGLKLKSVGEGLVLAYLDEHTKPTLEQLRRVLASEDLAKFIILEDTFKGDDQLKTNLVQEAKTRGVELWTA
;
A
#
# COMPACT_ATOMS: atom_id res chain seq x y z
N MET A 1 -12.16 -35.88 -27.70
CA MET A 1 -12.48 -35.49 -26.31
C MET A 1 -13.77 -34.72 -26.34
N SER A 2 -14.73 -35.06 -25.51
CA SER A 2 -15.94 -34.25 -25.38
C SER A 2 -15.60 -32.97 -24.59
N ASN A 3 -16.25 -31.84 -24.89
CA ASN A 3 -16.06 -30.56 -24.17
C ASN A 3 -16.29 -30.66 -22.64
N ASP A 4 -16.93 -31.72 -22.17
CA ASP A 4 -17.20 -31.95 -20.73
C ASP A 4 -15.98 -32.50 -19.97
N GLU A 5 -15.01 -33.14 -20.63
CA GLU A 5 -13.83 -33.69 -19.96
C GLU A 5 -12.74 -32.65 -19.65
N LEU A 6 -12.82 -31.45 -20.30
CA LEU A 6 -11.88 -30.33 -20.08
C LEU A 6 -12.32 -29.38 -18.96
N GLN A 7 -13.54 -29.53 -18.39
CA GLN A 7 -14.03 -28.66 -17.32
C GLN A 7 -13.37 -28.89 -15.94
N ASP A 8 -12.58 -29.93 -15.79
CA ASP A 8 -11.90 -30.29 -14.55
C ASP A 8 -10.43 -29.84 -14.49
N ILE A 9 -9.96 -29.07 -15.49
CA ILE A 9 -8.63 -28.45 -15.52
C ILE A 9 -8.78 -26.94 -15.53
N TYR A 10 -8.10 -26.28 -14.60
CA TYR A 10 -8.04 -24.83 -14.54
C TYR A 10 -6.76 -24.33 -15.21
N GLU A 11 -6.91 -23.42 -16.15
CA GLU A 11 -5.79 -22.73 -16.78
C GLU A 11 -5.45 -21.46 -15.98
N THR A 12 -4.16 -21.22 -15.76
CA THR A 12 -3.72 -19.99 -15.11
C THR A 12 -3.91 -18.81 -16.06
N PRO A 13 -4.57 -17.72 -15.62
CA PRO A 13 -4.79 -16.53 -16.44
C PRO A 13 -3.49 -15.95 -16.97
N GLY A 14 -3.44 -15.58 -18.25
CA GLY A 14 -2.28 -14.98 -18.90
C GLY A 14 -1.93 -13.55 -18.43
N GLY A 15 -2.82 -12.91 -17.66
CA GLY A 15 -2.64 -11.54 -17.16
C GLY A 15 -3.52 -11.25 -15.95
N THR A 16 -3.48 -10.00 -15.47
CA THR A 16 -4.41 -9.51 -14.43
C THR A 16 -5.84 -9.44 -14.96
N PRO A 17 -6.87 -9.44 -14.08
CA PRO A 17 -8.27 -9.33 -14.51
C PRO A 17 -8.54 -8.09 -15.37
N ASP A 18 -9.42 -8.23 -16.36
CA ASP A 18 -9.99 -7.08 -17.07
C ASP A 18 -11.11 -6.45 -16.23
N PHE A 19 -10.78 -5.33 -15.59
CA PHE A 19 -11.70 -4.64 -14.67
C PHE A 19 -12.98 -4.13 -15.34
N LYS A 20 -13.00 -3.93 -16.66
CA LYS A 20 -14.25 -3.58 -17.40
C LYS A 20 -15.18 -4.77 -17.45
N THR A 21 -14.64 -5.96 -17.74
CA THR A 21 -15.40 -7.20 -17.79
C THR A 21 -15.90 -7.58 -16.40
N GLU A 22 -15.05 -7.41 -15.36
CA GLU A 22 -15.47 -7.64 -13.98
C GLU A 22 -16.58 -6.68 -13.53
N LEU A 23 -16.46 -5.38 -13.84
CA LEU A 23 -17.49 -4.40 -13.53
C LEU A 23 -18.81 -4.73 -14.25
N ALA A 24 -18.74 -5.11 -15.54
CA ALA A 24 -19.92 -5.54 -16.30
C ALA A 24 -20.55 -6.80 -15.69
N ALA A 25 -19.74 -7.76 -15.23
CA ALA A 25 -20.22 -8.96 -14.55
C ALA A 25 -20.90 -8.63 -13.21
N GLN A 26 -20.34 -7.73 -12.42
CA GLN A 26 -20.95 -7.26 -11.17
C GLN A 26 -22.28 -6.54 -11.42
N LEU A 27 -22.36 -5.67 -12.44
CA LEU A 27 -23.61 -5.03 -12.86
C LEU A 27 -24.63 -6.05 -13.35
N SER A 28 -24.18 -7.08 -14.09
CA SER A 28 -25.07 -8.15 -14.58
C SER A 28 -25.65 -8.97 -13.43
N ALA A 29 -24.86 -9.22 -12.38
CA ALA A 29 -25.33 -9.93 -11.19
C ALA A 29 -26.29 -9.08 -10.35
N LEU A 30 -26.05 -7.76 -10.30
CA LEU A 30 -26.85 -6.84 -9.47
C LEU A 30 -28.17 -6.42 -10.16
N ILE A 31 -28.11 -6.17 -11.48
CA ILE A 31 -29.23 -5.65 -12.28
C ILE A 31 -29.29 -6.41 -13.61
N PRO A 32 -29.70 -7.71 -13.61
CA PRO A 32 -29.71 -8.53 -14.82
C PRO A 32 -30.66 -7.99 -15.89
N GLU A 33 -31.70 -7.22 -15.52
CA GLU A 33 -32.64 -6.58 -16.46
C GLU A 33 -32.00 -5.48 -17.32
N ALA A 34 -30.88 -4.93 -16.89
CA ALA A 34 -30.11 -3.95 -17.65
C ALA A 34 -29.07 -4.59 -18.59
N ILE A 35 -29.12 -5.91 -18.81
CA ILE A 35 -28.23 -6.62 -19.70
C ILE A 35 -28.95 -7.10 -20.94
N ALA A 36 -28.50 -6.65 -22.12
CA ALA A 36 -28.99 -7.08 -23.42
C ALA A 36 -27.80 -7.62 -24.26
N ASP A 37 -27.91 -8.84 -24.78
CA ASP A 37 -26.88 -9.50 -25.60
C ASP A 37 -25.48 -9.52 -24.96
N GLY A 38 -25.41 -9.74 -23.63
CA GLY A 38 -24.16 -9.77 -22.86
C GLY A 38 -23.51 -8.40 -22.65
N LYS A 39 -24.23 -7.30 -22.92
CA LYS A 39 -23.76 -5.91 -22.71
C LYS A 39 -24.72 -5.14 -21.82
N VAL A 40 -24.18 -4.18 -21.07
CA VAL A 40 -24.98 -3.28 -20.25
C VAL A 40 -25.80 -2.34 -21.14
N ASP A 41 -27.10 -2.42 -21.05
CA ASP A 41 -28.04 -1.46 -21.66
C ASP A 41 -28.15 -0.24 -20.75
N VAL A 42 -27.53 0.86 -21.16
CA VAL A 42 -27.42 2.10 -20.37
C VAL A 42 -28.79 2.78 -20.24
N GLU A 43 -29.64 2.69 -21.29
CA GLU A 43 -30.97 3.30 -21.25
C GLU A 43 -31.88 2.53 -20.27
N LYS A 44 -31.81 1.20 -20.31
CA LYS A 44 -32.56 0.35 -19.36
C LYS A 44 -32.06 0.53 -17.93
N LEU A 45 -30.74 0.69 -17.74
CA LEU A 45 -30.17 0.99 -16.44
C LEU A 45 -30.68 2.34 -15.89
N LYS A 46 -30.73 3.38 -16.73
CA LYS A 46 -31.31 4.68 -16.36
C LYS A 46 -32.82 4.57 -16.01
N GLU A 47 -33.58 3.79 -16.78
CA GLU A 47 -34.99 3.56 -16.49
C GLU A 47 -35.19 2.90 -15.11
N LEU A 48 -34.38 1.90 -14.78
CA LEU A 48 -34.44 1.18 -13.49
C LEU A 48 -34.02 2.03 -12.28
N LEU A 49 -33.09 2.95 -12.48
CA LEU A 49 -32.62 3.87 -11.45
C LEU A 49 -33.58 5.08 -11.28
N GLY A 50 -34.43 5.37 -12.27
CA GLY A 50 -35.38 6.48 -12.20
C GLY A 50 -34.71 7.82 -11.84
N ASP A 51 -35.24 8.50 -10.82
CA ASP A 51 -34.74 9.81 -10.37
C ASP A 51 -33.31 9.75 -9.80
N ASP A 52 -32.80 8.56 -9.42
CA ASP A 52 -31.40 8.36 -8.99
C ASP A 52 -30.44 8.31 -10.18
N ALA A 53 -30.93 8.15 -11.41
CA ALA A 53 -30.12 8.27 -12.61
C ALA A 53 -29.85 9.75 -12.93
N GLY A 54 -28.58 10.15 -12.94
CA GLY A 54 -28.24 11.53 -13.28
C GLY A 54 -28.62 11.88 -14.73
N ASP A 55 -29.30 13.02 -14.90
CA ASP A 55 -29.60 13.62 -16.20
C ASP A 55 -28.32 13.92 -17.00
N ASP A 56 -28.42 13.93 -18.33
CA ASP A 56 -27.33 14.30 -19.27
C ASP A 56 -26.91 15.79 -19.21
N ARG A 57 -27.30 16.52 -18.15
CA ARG A 57 -26.92 17.91 -17.94
C ARG A 57 -25.46 18.03 -17.57
N GLU A 58 -24.82 19.10 -18.03
CA GLU A 58 -23.42 19.43 -17.73
C GLU A 58 -23.12 19.20 -16.24
N ARG A 59 -22.32 18.15 -15.96
CA ARG A 59 -21.85 17.89 -14.60
C ARG A 59 -20.62 18.72 -14.33
N PHE A 60 -20.61 19.43 -13.20
CA PHE A 60 -19.41 20.03 -12.69
C PHE A 60 -18.37 18.94 -12.40
N GLY A 61 -17.21 19.03 -13.03
CA GLY A 61 -16.14 18.03 -12.84
C GLY A 61 -14.83 18.54 -13.41
N LEU A 62 -13.73 17.93 -13.00
CA LEU A 62 -12.41 18.25 -13.49
C LEU A 62 -12.20 17.61 -14.87
N PHE A 63 -11.92 18.42 -15.89
CA PHE A 63 -11.62 18.01 -17.26
C PHE A 63 -10.20 18.41 -17.62
N TRP A 64 -9.44 17.49 -18.19
CA TRP A 64 -8.09 17.76 -18.71
C TRP A 64 -7.78 16.89 -19.92
N ALA A 65 -6.72 17.26 -20.66
CA ALA A 65 -6.27 16.52 -21.83
C ALA A 65 -5.67 15.16 -21.39
N GLY A 66 -6.20 14.06 -21.93
CA GLY A 66 -5.73 12.70 -21.62
C GLY A 66 -6.56 11.95 -20.56
N LYS A 67 -7.54 12.56 -19.87
CA LYS A 67 -8.35 11.91 -18.83
C LYS A 67 -8.93 10.55 -19.24
N LYS A 68 -9.50 10.46 -20.47
CA LYS A 68 -10.05 9.18 -20.97
C LYS A 68 -8.98 8.09 -21.14
N ARG A 69 -7.76 8.50 -21.55
CA ARG A 69 -6.61 7.57 -21.68
C ARG A 69 -6.16 7.11 -20.30
N ALA A 70 -6.02 8.04 -19.34
CA ALA A 70 -5.68 7.73 -17.96
C ALA A 70 -6.69 6.75 -17.32
N LEU A 71 -7.99 6.94 -17.57
CA LEU A 71 -9.02 6.00 -17.11
C LEU A 71 -8.83 4.60 -17.71
N ARG A 72 -8.56 4.49 -19.02
CA ARG A 72 -8.30 3.21 -19.68
C ARG A 72 -7.07 2.52 -19.12
N ALA A 73 -6.00 3.26 -18.83
CA ALA A 73 -4.79 2.70 -18.27
C ALA A 73 -5.01 1.98 -16.93
N ALA A 74 -5.93 2.49 -16.08
CA ALA A 74 -6.33 1.78 -14.85
C ALA A 74 -7.14 0.51 -15.11
N GLN A 75 -7.74 0.37 -16.29
CA GLN A 75 -8.63 -0.74 -16.63
C GLN A 75 -7.96 -1.80 -17.51
N GLU A 76 -6.89 -1.45 -18.20
CA GLU A 76 -6.14 -2.37 -19.04
C GLU A 76 -5.38 -3.38 -18.17
N PRO A 77 -5.57 -4.69 -18.42
CA PRO A 77 -4.81 -5.72 -17.72
C PRO A 77 -3.32 -5.63 -18.07
N THR A 78 -2.48 -6.10 -17.17
CA THR A 78 -1.05 -6.26 -17.43
C THR A 78 -0.67 -7.74 -17.47
N THR A 79 0.34 -8.05 -18.28
CA THR A 79 1.02 -9.34 -18.28
C THR A 79 2.27 -9.33 -17.41
N ALA A 80 2.69 -8.15 -16.94
CA ALA A 80 3.83 -8.02 -16.05
C ALA A 80 3.65 -8.84 -14.77
N THR A 81 4.77 -9.29 -14.23
CA THR A 81 4.83 -10.09 -13.01
C THR A 81 5.94 -9.61 -12.07
N LEU A 82 6.12 -10.30 -10.96
CA LEU A 82 7.15 -10.02 -9.98
C LEU A 82 8.14 -11.19 -9.88
N LYS A 83 9.43 -10.86 -9.93
CA LYS A 83 10.52 -11.81 -9.74
C LYS A 83 11.10 -11.65 -8.33
N PRO A 84 11.25 -12.74 -7.54
CA PRO A 84 11.93 -12.69 -6.25
C PRO A 84 13.37 -12.19 -6.37
N ASP A 85 13.77 -11.30 -5.47
CA ASP A 85 15.13 -10.76 -5.35
C ASP A 85 15.71 -11.11 -3.97
N TYR A 86 16.16 -12.35 -3.86
CA TYR A 86 16.65 -12.90 -2.58
C TYR A 86 17.87 -12.14 -2.04
N GLU A 87 18.76 -11.70 -2.94
CA GLU A 87 20.01 -11.01 -2.57
C GLU A 87 19.73 -9.66 -1.91
N ASN A 88 18.67 -8.98 -2.31
CA ASN A 88 18.25 -7.68 -1.80
C ASN A 88 17.14 -7.78 -0.75
N SER A 89 16.83 -8.97 -0.28
CA SER A 89 15.86 -9.23 0.79
C SER A 89 16.54 -9.30 2.15
N LYS A 90 15.75 -9.11 3.21
CA LYS A 90 16.18 -9.34 4.60
C LYS A 90 15.17 -10.25 5.27
N ASP A 91 15.65 -11.34 5.90
CA ASP A 91 14.85 -12.34 6.61
C ASP A 91 13.70 -12.92 5.76
N TRP A 92 14.01 -13.28 4.50
CA TRP A 92 13.05 -13.73 3.49
C TRP A 92 12.05 -14.78 3.99
N ASP A 93 12.52 -15.79 4.73
CA ASP A 93 11.69 -16.93 5.12
C ASP A 93 10.68 -16.59 6.22
N THR A 94 10.90 -15.54 6.98
CA THR A 94 10.11 -15.22 8.18
C THR A 94 9.32 -13.93 8.07
N THR A 95 9.79 -12.97 7.26
CA THR A 95 9.18 -11.65 7.15
C THR A 95 7.85 -11.67 6.38
N LYS A 96 6.95 -10.79 6.80
CA LYS A 96 5.67 -10.51 6.12
C LYS A 96 5.63 -9.12 5.46
N ASN A 97 6.74 -8.39 5.49
CA ASN A 97 6.87 -7.12 4.81
C ASN A 97 7.38 -7.32 3.37
N VAL A 98 7.04 -6.38 2.49
CA VAL A 98 7.37 -6.48 1.07
C VAL A 98 7.95 -5.17 0.56
N PHE A 99 9.00 -5.28 -0.29
CA PHE A 99 9.56 -4.17 -1.07
C PHE A 99 9.56 -4.55 -2.55
N ILE A 100 8.94 -3.74 -3.40
CA ILE A 100 8.82 -4.00 -4.82
C ILE A 100 9.55 -2.90 -5.59
N GLU A 101 10.52 -3.27 -6.39
CA GLU A 101 11.20 -2.37 -7.33
C GLU A 101 10.49 -2.43 -8.68
N GLY A 102 9.88 -1.32 -9.12
CA GLY A 102 9.18 -1.26 -10.37
C GLY A 102 8.25 -0.06 -10.54
N ASP A 103 7.63 0.04 -11.73
CA ASP A 103 6.57 1.02 -11.99
C ASP A 103 5.35 0.72 -11.13
N ASN A 104 4.93 1.73 -10.39
CA ASN A 104 3.85 1.56 -9.42
C ASN A 104 2.46 1.38 -10.05
N LEU A 105 2.21 1.80 -11.29
CA LEU A 105 0.94 1.54 -11.97
C LEU A 105 0.78 0.04 -12.27
N GLU A 106 1.82 -0.57 -12.83
CA GLU A 106 1.82 -2.01 -13.14
C GLU A 106 1.78 -2.84 -11.85
N VAL A 107 2.55 -2.45 -10.83
CA VAL A 107 2.51 -3.11 -9.52
C VAL A 107 1.11 -3.01 -8.88
N LEU A 108 0.47 -1.85 -8.91
CA LEU A 108 -0.89 -1.67 -8.39
C LEU A 108 -1.90 -2.59 -9.10
N LYS A 109 -1.75 -2.86 -10.42
CA LYS A 109 -2.58 -3.82 -11.15
C LYS A 109 -2.34 -5.26 -10.66
N ILE A 110 -1.08 -5.64 -10.45
CA ILE A 110 -0.71 -6.96 -9.93
C ILE A 110 -1.29 -7.18 -8.54
N LEU A 111 -1.21 -6.18 -7.67
CA LEU A 111 -1.70 -6.28 -6.29
C LEU A 111 -3.23 -6.43 -6.18
N GLN A 112 -4.01 -6.05 -7.22
CA GLN A 112 -5.48 -6.09 -7.15
C GLN A 112 -6.02 -7.45 -6.76
N LYS A 113 -5.47 -8.55 -7.29
CA LYS A 113 -6.08 -9.86 -7.11
C LYS A 113 -6.03 -10.36 -5.66
N HIS A 114 -4.88 -10.22 -5.00
CA HIS A 114 -4.74 -10.67 -3.62
C HIS A 114 -5.13 -9.61 -2.58
N TYR A 115 -4.70 -8.36 -2.83
CA TYR A 115 -4.80 -7.29 -1.82
C TYR A 115 -6.07 -6.42 -1.94
N HIS A 116 -7.01 -6.78 -2.81
CA HIS A 116 -8.30 -6.09 -2.93
C HIS A 116 -9.02 -6.02 -1.57
N GLY A 117 -9.32 -4.81 -1.12
CA GLY A 117 -10.01 -4.60 0.15
C GLY A 117 -9.25 -5.03 1.41
N LYS A 118 -7.91 -5.14 1.38
CA LYS A 118 -7.10 -5.63 2.50
C LYS A 118 -6.13 -4.60 3.09
N ILE A 119 -5.93 -3.47 2.44
CA ILE A 119 -5.00 -2.42 2.90
C ILE A 119 -5.75 -1.45 3.80
N LYS A 120 -5.29 -1.31 5.04
CA LYS A 120 -5.90 -0.39 6.01
C LYS A 120 -5.48 1.06 5.79
N MET A 121 -4.21 1.28 5.48
CA MET A 121 -3.66 2.60 5.25
C MET A 121 -2.80 2.61 4.00
N ILE A 122 -3.03 3.58 3.13
CA ILE A 122 -2.12 3.93 2.04
C ILE A 122 -1.55 5.30 2.36
N TYR A 123 -0.22 5.44 2.37
CA TYR A 123 0.43 6.74 2.43
C TYR A 123 1.28 6.92 1.19
N ILE A 124 1.21 8.07 0.54
CA ILE A 124 2.08 8.40 -0.58
C ILE A 124 2.57 9.85 -0.52
N ASP A 125 3.78 10.03 -1.04
CA ASP A 125 4.43 11.31 -1.26
C ASP A 125 4.80 11.44 -2.75
N PRO A 126 3.81 11.75 -3.63
CA PRO A 126 4.05 11.78 -5.06
C PRO A 126 4.87 13.03 -5.45
N PRO A 127 5.44 13.08 -6.67
CA PRO A 127 6.06 14.31 -7.19
C PRO A 127 5.11 15.50 -7.11
N TYR A 128 5.58 16.65 -6.62
CA TYR A 128 4.72 17.85 -6.41
C TYR A 128 4.52 18.70 -7.67
N ASN A 129 5.10 18.28 -8.77
CA ASN A 129 5.03 18.99 -10.04
C ASN A 129 5.62 20.41 -9.98
N THR A 130 6.79 20.57 -9.35
CA THR A 130 7.48 21.85 -9.19
C THR A 130 8.30 22.27 -10.42
N GLY A 131 8.20 21.54 -11.53
CA GLY A 131 8.95 21.77 -12.77
C GLY A 131 10.34 21.13 -12.81
N LYS A 132 10.79 20.57 -11.70
CA LYS A 132 12.06 19.82 -11.58
C LYS A 132 11.84 18.36 -11.23
N ASP A 133 10.63 18.03 -10.84
CA ASP A 133 10.26 16.68 -10.39
C ASP A 133 10.15 15.73 -11.58
N PHE A 134 10.53 14.50 -11.35
CA PHE A 134 10.27 13.41 -12.27
C PHE A 134 8.77 13.12 -12.29
N VAL A 135 8.15 13.22 -13.48
CA VAL A 135 6.78 12.77 -13.71
C VAL A 135 6.84 11.54 -14.60
N TYR A 136 6.21 10.47 -14.16
CA TYR A 136 6.17 9.22 -14.90
C TYR A 136 5.63 9.41 -16.32
N PRO A 137 6.19 8.69 -17.33
CA PRO A 137 5.77 8.86 -18.73
C PRO A 137 4.27 8.62 -18.92
N ASP A 138 3.65 9.42 -19.79
CA ASP A 138 2.23 9.32 -20.16
C ASP A 138 1.87 8.07 -20.98
N ASN A 139 2.85 7.35 -21.50
CA ASN A 139 2.65 6.18 -22.33
C ASN A 139 2.80 4.91 -21.49
N TYR A 140 1.69 4.34 -21.11
CA TYR A 140 1.61 3.19 -20.20
C TYR A 140 2.24 1.90 -20.76
N LYS A 141 2.37 1.78 -22.10
CA LYS A 141 3.16 0.70 -22.73
C LYS A 141 4.65 0.98 -22.64
N GLU A 142 5.04 2.26 -22.71
CA GLU A 142 6.44 2.66 -22.52
C GLU A 142 6.87 2.59 -21.05
N GLY A 143 5.97 2.60 -20.07
CA GLY A 143 6.29 2.52 -18.65
C GLY A 143 7.03 1.23 -18.30
N LEU A 144 6.51 0.09 -18.72
CA LEU A 144 7.17 -1.20 -18.53
C LEU A 144 8.41 -1.32 -19.44
N GLU A 145 8.33 -0.90 -20.70
CA GLU A 145 9.47 -0.90 -21.62
C GLU A 145 10.60 -0.01 -21.12
N THR A 146 10.29 1.22 -20.70
CA THR A 146 11.25 2.16 -20.10
C THR A 146 11.85 1.60 -18.80
N TYR A 147 11.03 0.96 -17.96
CA TYR A 147 11.50 0.28 -16.76
C TYR A 147 12.46 -0.87 -17.11
N LEU A 148 12.12 -1.68 -18.11
CA LEU A 148 12.96 -2.77 -18.57
C LEU A 148 14.23 -2.28 -19.25
N GLU A 149 14.18 -1.15 -19.97
CA GLU A 149 15.36 -0.49 -20.53
C GLU A 149 16.29 0.01 -19.41
N TRP A 150 15.76 0.60 -18.35
CA TRP A 150 16.54 1.05 -17.20
C TRP A 150 17.17 -0.11 -16.42
N THR A 151 16.46 -1.22 -16.29
CA THR A 151 16.97 -2.41 -15.57
C THR A 151 17.91 -3.27 -16.42
N ARG A 152 17.83 -3.20 -17.76
CA ARG A 152 18.69 -3.94 -18.70
C ARG A 152 20.00 -3.25 -19.05
N GLN A 153 20.31 -2.14 -18.39
CA GLN A 153 21.43 -1.26 -18.70
C GLN A 153 21.17 -0.29 -19.86
N VAL A 154 21.21 0.99 -19.51
CA VAL A 154 21.70 2.11 -20.28
C VAL A 154 21.80 1.82 -21.79
N ASN A 155 20.82 2.27 -22.54
CA ASN A 155 21.08 2.52 -23.95
C ASN A 155 22.21 3.56 -24.05
N GLU A 156 23.15 3.35 -24.96
CA GLU A 156 24.36 4.14 -25.16
C GLU A 156 24.14 5.66 -25.35
N GLU A 157 22.90 6.16 -25.28
CA GLU A 157 22.53 7.55 -25.52
C GLU A 157 22.11 8.37 -24.28
N GLY A 158 22.11 7.81 -23.08
CA GLY A 158 21.93 8.57 -21.82
C GLY A 158 20.72 9.53 -21.77
N LYS A 159 19.62 9.22 -22.43
CA LYS A 159 18.45 10.10 -22.47
C LYS A 159 17.77 10.13 -21.10
N LYS A 160 17.95 11.24 -20.38
CA LYS A 160 17.12 11.60 -19.21
C LYS A 160 15.65 11.51 -19.62
N VAL A 161 14.89 10.71 -18.92
CA VAL A 161 13.44 10.70 -19.03
C VAL A 161 12.92 12.08 -18.67
N SER A 162 12.02 12.65 -19.48
CA SER A 162 11.67 14.05 -19.48
C SER A 162 11.13 14.55 -18.15
N THR A 163 11.72 15.61 -17.63
CA THR A 163 11.11 16.42 -16.57
C THR A 163 9.90 17.15 -17.14
N ASN A 164 8.78 17.15 -16.39
CA ASN A 164 7.62 17.95 -16.75
C ASN A 164 7.93 19.43 -16.51
N SER A 165 8.09 20.24 -17.55
CA SER A 165 8.47 21.64 -17.41
C SER A 165 7.26 22.57 -17.50
N GLU A 166 7.24 23.67 -16.73
CA GLU A 166 6.18 24.68 -16.75
C GLU A 166 5.96 25.33 -18.14
N SER A 167 6.95 25.23 -19.03
CA SER A 167 6.85 25.73 -20.41
C SER A 167 6.02 24.83 -21.32
N GLU A 168 5.67 23.62 -20.89
CA GLU A 168 4.80 22.71 -21.62
C GLU A 168 3.33 23.05 -21.36
N GLY A 169 2.53 23.30 -22.41
CA GLY A 169 1.10 23.63 -22.29
C GLY A 169 0.23 22.51 -21.70
N ARG A 170 0.81 21.38 -21.29
CA ARG A 170 0.15 20.21 -20.65
C ARG A 170 0.68 19.90 -19.27
N TYR A 171 1.35 20.81 -18.64
CA TYR A 171 2.03 20.64 -17.35
C TYR A 171 1.17 19.93 -16.28
N HIS A 172 0.02 20.50 -15.93
CA HIS A 172 -0.91 19.88 -14.97
C HIS A 172 -1.59 18.61 -15.52
N SER A 173 -1.86 18.58 -16.84
CA SER A 173 -2.52 17.41 -17.47
C SER A 173 -1.65 16.17 -17.41
N ASN A 174 -0.34 16.28 -17.61
CA ASN A 174 0.60 15.16 -17.54
C ASN A 174 0.63 14.59 -16.11
N TRP A 175 0.69 15.47 -15.11
CA TRP A 175 0.67 15.06 -13.71
C TRP A 175 -0.66 14.36 -13.33
N LEU A 176 -1.79 14.92 -13.76
CA LEU A 176 -3.11 14.34 -13.54
C LEU A 176 -3.26 12.98 -14.24
N ASN A 177 -2.73 12.83 -15.47
CA ASN A 177 -2.72 11.55 -16.17
C ASN A 177 -1.93 10.48 -15.40
N MET A 178 -0.81 10.87 -14.78
CA MET A 178 -0.02 9.98 -13.93
C MET A 178 -0.79 9.57 -12.66
N MET A 179 -1.41 10.52 -11.96
CA MET A 179 -2.04 10.27 -10.65
C MET A 179 -3.38 9.54 -10.74
N TYR A 180 -4.23 9.90 -11.70
CA TYR A 180 -5.62 9.42 -11.75
C TYR A 180 -5.76 7.89 -11.80
N PRO A 181 -5.05 7.16 -12.68
CA PRO A 181 -5.15 5.69 -12.72
C PRO A 181 -4.67 5.04 -11.42
N ARG A 182 -3.61 5.58 -10.80
CA ARG A 182 -3.04 5.08 -9.55
C ARG A 182 -4.00 5.25 -8.38
N LEU A 183 -4.66 6.40 -8.27
CA LEU A 183 -5.68 6.65 -7.25
C LEU A 183 -6.88 5.70 -7.39
N LYS A 184 -7.33 5.43 -8.62
CA LYS A 184 -8.43 4.47 -8.87
C LYS A 184 -8.08 3.06 -8.43
N LEU A 185 -6.90 2.58 -8.77
CA LEU A 185 -6.44 1.25 -8.35
C LEU A 185 -6.20 1.19 -6.84
N ALA A 186 -5.58 2.21 -6.26
CA ALA A 186 -5.30 2.28 -4.82
C ALA A 186 -6.59 2.25 -3.98
N ARG A 187 -7.65 2.95 -4.43
CA ARG A 187 -8.96 2.91 -3.75
C ARG A 187 -9.50 1.49 -3.60
N ASN A 188 -9.32 0.63 -4.61
CA ASN A 188 -9.82 -0.74 -4.58
C ASN A 188 -9.07 -1.63 -3.58
N LEU A 189 -7.82 -1.29 -3.26
CA LEU A 189 -7.01 -2.03 -2.29
C LEU A 189 -7.41 -1.74 -0.84
N LEU A 190 -8.06 -0.58 -0.57
CA LEU A 190 -8.45 -0.18 0.77
C LEU A 190 -9.57 -1.05 1.35
N THR A 191 -9.46 -1.38 2.64
CA THR A 191 -10.57 -1.90 3.46
C THR A 191 -11.70 -0.86 3.52
N GLN A 192 -12.92 -1.25 3.90
CA GLN A 192 -14.06 -0.33 3.97
C GLN A 192 -13.80 0.83 4.95
N ASP A 193 -13.11 0.57 6.04
CA ASP A 193 -12.69 1.53 7.05
C ASP A 193 -11.27 2.10 6.81
N GLY A 194 -10.70 1.83 5.63
CA GLY A 194 -9.36 2.25 5.24
C GLY A 194 -9.29 3.68 4.72
N VAL A 195 -8.09 4.24 4.76
CA VAL A 195 -7.79 5.61 4.31
C VAL A 195 -6.52 5.68 3.50
N MET A 196 -6.53 6.53 2.48
CA MET A 196 -5.34 6.93 1.74
C MET A 196 -4.98 8.37 2.13
N LEU A 197 -3.73 8.58 2.51
CA LEU A 197 -3.14 9.86 2.91
C LEU A 197 -2.11 10.28 1.87
N ILE A 198 -2.28 11.47 1.30
CA ILE A 198 -1.47 11.95 0.18
C ILE A 198 -0.84 13.29 0.56
N SER A 199 0.48 13.33 0.64
CA SER A 199 1.21 14.58 0.83
C SER A 199 1.27 15.37 -0.47
N ILE A 200 1.09 16.68 -0.40
CA ILE A 200 1.14 17.59 -1.56
C ILE A 200 1.38 19.03 -1.10
N ASP A 201 1.93 19.85 -1.96
CA ASP A 201 2.05 21.29 -1.75
C ASP A 201 1.05 22.11 -2.59
N ASP A 202 1.19 23.42 -2.56
CA ASP A 202 0.29 24.37 -3.25
C ASP A 202 0.24 24.21 -4.78
N HIS A 203 1.23 23.56 -5.43
CA HIS A 203 1.28 23.46 -6.90
C HIS A 203 0.13 22.60 -7.46
N GLU A 204 -0.18 21.49 -6.81
CA GLU A 204 -1.20 20.55 -7.30
C GLU A 204 -2.30 20.21 -6.26
N GLN A 205 -2.32 20.86 -5.10
CA GLN A 205 -3.27 20.54 -4.02
C GLN A 205 -4.74 20.63 -4.48
N GLU A 206 -5.12 21.70 -5.21
CA GLU A 206 -6.49 21.84 -5.71
C GLU A 206 -6.87 20.79 -6.75
N ASN A 207 -5.96 20.51 -7.70
CA ASN A 207 -6.17 19.52 -8.73
C ASN A 207 -6.28 18.11 -8.11
N LEU A 208 -5.38 17.79 -7.18
CA LEU A 208 -5.40 16.52 -6.46
C LEU A 208 -6.69 16.33 -5.67
N LYS A 209 -7.11 17.36 -4.92
CA LYS A 209 -8.36 17.28 -4.17
C LYS A 209 -9.55 16.97 -5.07
N ARG A 210 -9.69 17.67 -6.19
CA ARG A 210 -10.78 17.45 -7.15
C ARG A 210 -10.76 16.05 -7.77
N VAL A 211 -9.57 15.52 -8.06
CA VAL A 211 -9.44 14.12 -8.53
C VAL A 211 -9.81 13.13 -7.43
N CYS A 212 -9.40 13.39 -6.18
CA CYS A 212 -9.79 12.57 -5.04
C CYS A 212 -11.31 12.62 -4.79
N ASP A 213 -11.94 13.79 -4.91
CA ASP A 213 -13.40 13.94 -4.81
C ASP A 213 -14.11 13.08 -5.86
N GLU A 214 -13.58 13.01 -7.09
CA GLU A 214 -14.15 12.17 -8.15
C GLU A 214 -13.95 10.67 -7.88
N VAL A 215 -12.78 10.28 -7.37
CA VAL A 215 -12.44 8.86 -7.17
C VAL A 215 -13.08 8.30 -5.90
N PHE A 216 -13.05 9.05 -4.80
CA PHE A 216 -13.48 8.58 -3.47
C PHE A 216 -14.88 9.07 -3.08
N GLY A 217 -15.39 10.12 -3.73
CA GLY A 217 -16.58 10.87 -3.35
C GLY A 217 -16.24 12.04 -2.43
N GLU A 218 -16.79 13.23 -2.70
CA GLU A 218 -16.49 14.49 -1.99
C GLU A 218 -16.63 14.38 -0.46
N ALA A 219 -17.66 13.66 0.01
CA ALA A 219 -17.92 13.45 1.45
C ALA A 219 -16.83 12.61 2.15
N ASN A 220 -16.01 11.89 1.41
CA ASN A 220 -14.96 11.01 1.93
C ASN A 220 -13.56 11.65 1.87
N VAL A 221 -13.44 12.92 1.47
CA VAL A 221 -12.14 13.58 1.25
C VAL A 221 -12.00 14.78 2.18
N GLU A 222 -10.98 14.73 3.03
CA GLU A 222 -10.62 15.79 3.97
C GLU A 222 -9.22 16.33 3.66
N VAL A 223 -8.97 17.61 3.99
CA VAL A 223 -7.65 18.25 3.80
C VAL A 223 -7.08 18.60 5.16
N LEU A 224 -5.90 18.07 5.46
CA LEU A 224 -5.12 18.38 6.63
C LEU A 224 -3.97 19.32 6.25
N VAL A 225 -3.56 20.19 7.16
CA VAL A 225 -2.44 21.11 6.97
C VAL A 225 -1.25 20.61 7.78
N TRP A 226 -0.14 20.31 7.11
CA TRP A 226 1.10 19.96 7.80
C TRP A 226 2.00 21.19 7.94
N ASN A 227 2.32 21.57 9.17
CA ASN A 227 3.28 22.62 9.49
C ASN A 227 4.70 22.09 9.33
N LYS A 228 5.35 22.40 8.19
CA LYS A 228 6.70 21.93 7.86
C LYS A 228 7.82 22.66 8.61
N GLU A 229 7.50 23.65 9.41
CA GLU A 229 8.41 24.40 10.28
C GLU A 229 8.04 24.27 11.77
N ALA A 230 7.41 23.15 12.18
CA ALA A 230 6.95 22.92 13.53
C ALA A 230 8.03 23.11 14.62
N GLU A 231 9.30 22.99 14.27
CA GLU A 231 10.44 23.11 15.21
C GLU A 231 11.01 24.53 15.33
N GLY A 232 10.30 25.52 14.83
CA GLY A 232 10.74 26.92 14.94
C GLY A 232 12.03 27.20 14.20
N SER A 233 12.19 26.66 12.99
CA SER A 233 13.40 26.94 12.20
C SER A 233 13.57 28.42 12.01
N SER A 234 14.68 28.95 12.46
CA SER A 234 15.14 30.30 12.12
C SER A 234 15.39 30.32 10.61
N GLY A 235 14.31 30.65 9.87
CA GLY A 235 14.36 30.60 8.43
C GLY A 235 15.52 31.39 7.89
N THR A 236 16.23 30.82 6.96
CA THR A 236 17.09 31.56 6.06
C THR A 236 16.36 32.80 5.61
N LEU A 237 17.02 33.95 5.65
CA LEU A 237 16.53 35.25 5.18
C LEU A 237 16.29 35.23 3.65
N LYS A 238 15.45 34.30 3.17
CA LYS A 238 14.95 34.35 1.79
C LYS A 238 14.04 35.57 1.71
N ALA A 239 14.46 36.57 0.95
CA ALA A 239 13.62 37.71 0.64
C ALA A 239 12.36 37.23 -0.09
N VAL A 240 11.24 37.16 0.63
CA VAL A 240 9.93 36.88 0.04
C VAL A 240 9.20 38.21 -0.17
N ARG A 241 8.51 38.34 -1.32
CA ARG A 241 7.76 39.54 -1.63
C ARG A 241 6.43 39.68 -0.91
N THR A 242 5.90 38.57 -0.44
CA THR A 242 4.59 38.49 0.24
C THR A 242 4.73 37.81 1.57
N PHE A 243 4.17 36.63 1.75
CA PHE A 243 4.26 35.82 2.96
C PHE A 243 5.08 34.53 2.69
N ARG A 244 5.70 34.01 3.74
CA ARG A 244 6.45 32.76 3.69
C ARG A 244 5.50 31.58 3.87
N ARG A 245 5.55 30.62 2.95
CA ARG A 245 4.79 29.37 3.06
C ARG A 245 5.49 28.42 4.03
N VAL A 246 4.84 28.12 5.12
CA VAL A 246 5.36 27.29 6.22
C VAL A 246 4.61 25.95 6.35
N HIS A 247 3.78 25.63 5.38
CA HIS A 247 2.96 24.42 5.40
C HIS A 247 2.95 23.72 4.05
N GLU A 248 2.54 22.48 4.09
CA GLU A 248 2.10 21.61 3.02
C GLU A 248 0.78 20.97 3.42
N TYR A 249 0.24 20.10 2.61
CA TYR A 249 -1.05 19.47 2.86
C TYR A 249 -0.91 17.96 2.91
N VAL A 250 -1.83 17.32 3.64
CA VAL A 250 -2.09 15.89 3.58
C VAL A 250 -3.57 15.72 3.24
N ILE A 251 -3.87 15.19 2.06
CA ILE A 251 -5.25 14.88 1.66
C ILE A 251 -5.58 13.48 2.17
N ALA A 252 -6.62 13.39 3.01
CA ALA A 252 -7.14 12.15 3.55
C ALA A 252 -8.36 11.69 2.72
N CYS A 253 -8.24 10.55 2.06
CA CYS A 253 -9.27 9.96 1.22
C CYS A 253 -9.74 8.65 1.84
N HIS A 254 -10.90 8.68 2.49
CA HIS A 254 -11.51 7.49 3.10
C HIS A 254 -12.18 6.61 2.05
N ARG A 255 -12.08 5.29 2.20
CA ARG A 255 -12.89 4.37 1.41
C ARG A 255 -14.37 4.56 1.69
N ASN A 256 -14.73 4.66 2.98
CA ASN A 256 -16.03 5.07 3.50
C ASN A 256 -15.82 5.77 4.85
N ILE A 257 -16.00 7.09 4.90
CA ILE A 257 -15.76 7.89 6.11
C ILE A 257 -16.69 7.51 7.27
N ALA A 258 -17.88 6.99 6.98
CA ALA A 258 -18.83 6.55 8.01
C ALA A 258 -18.34 5.32 8.79
N GLU A 259 -17.45 4.53 8.20
CA GLU A 259 -16.83 3.37 8.84
C GLU A 259 -15.43 3.64 9.37
N ALA A 260 -14.88 4.83 9.10
CA ALA A 260 -13.53 5.19 9.50
C ALA A 260 -13.36 5.16 11.03
N GLN A 261 -12.31 4.49 11.50
CA GLN A 261 -11.99 4.35 12.91
C GLN A 261 -10.61 4.93 13.18
N TRP A 262 -10.59 6.17 13.65
CA TRP A 262 -9.36 6.83 14.07
C TRP A 262 -9.13 6.63 15.56
N THR A 263 -7.93 6.23 15.96
CA THR A 263 -7.56 6.07 17.36
C THR A 263 -6.91 7.33 17.91
N LYS A 264 -7.00 7.51 19.23
CA LYS A 264 -6.33 8.61 19.90
C LYS A 264 -4.83 8.31 20.00
N VAL A 265 -4.00 9.25 19.59
CA VAL A 265 -2.55 9.17 19.76
C VAL A 265 -2.10 9.94 20.98
N ARG A 266 -0.96 9.52 21.54
CA ARG A 266 -0.31 10.26 22.64
C ARG A 266 0.39 11.49 22.07
N GLU A 267 0.03 12.68 22.55
CA GLU A 267 0.71 13.93 22.26
C GLU A 267 1.58 14.35 23.44
N ALA A 268 2.83 14.71 23.16
CA ALA A 268 3.65 15.45 24.12
C ALA A 268 3.05 16.86 24.28
N LEU A 269 2.99 17.34 25.50
CA LEU A 269 2.59 18.71 25.79
C LEU A 269 3.84 19.59 25.67
N GLU A 270 4.12 20.04 24.45
CA GLU A 270 5.29 20.87 24.15
C GLU A 270 5.38 22.08 25.09
N GLY A 271 6.50 22.22 25.75
CA GLY A 271 6.84 23.36 26.62
C GLY A 271 6.12 23.38 27.98
N ARG A 272 5.46 22.29 28.39
CA ARG A 272 4.75 22.18 29.67
C ARG A 272 4.97 20.84 30.38
N GLU A 273 6.09 20.21 30.11
CA GLU A 273 6.41 18.88 30.61
C GLU A 273 6.51 18.85 32.15
N ASP A 274 6.87 19.98 32.76
CA ASP A 274 6.97 20.17 34.22
C ASP A 274 5.73 20.84 34.86
N GLU A 275 4.71 21.23 34.09
CA GLU A 275 3.51 21.83 34.62
C GLU A 275 2.51 20.79 35.12
N LEU A 276 2.04 20.94 36.34
CA LEU A 276 0.94 20.15 36.92
C LEU A 276 -0.29 20.24 36.03
N GLN A 277 -0.60 19.17 35.32
CA GLN A 277 -1.75 19.11 34.42
C GLN A 277 -3.00 18.76 35.19
N THR A 278 -4.06 19.52 35.00
CA THR A 278 -5.32 19.26 35.68
C THR A 278 -6.52 19.33 34.74
N ALA A 279 -7.49 18.43 34.93
CA ALA A 279 -8.77 18.44 34.23
C ALA A 279 -9.89 18.96 35.14
N ASN A 280 -10.94 19.55 34.53
CA ASN A 280 -12.11 19.97 35.27
C ASN A 280 -12.89 18.75 35.79
N LEU A 281 -13.05 18.66 37.11
CA LEU A 281 -13.78 17.58 37.78
C LEU A 281 -15.29 17.79 37.71
N ALA A 282 -15.77 19.06 37.67
CA ALA A 282 -17.18 19.41 37.61
C ALA A 282 -17.70 19.41 36.15
N VAL A 283 -18.97 19.16 35.97
CA VAL A 283 -19.72 19.40 34.73
C VAL A 283 -19.77 20.93 34.49
N ASN A 284 -19.85 21.34 33.21
CA ASN A 284 -19.99 22.76 32.87
C ASN A 284 -21.27 23.33 33.51
N ALA A 285 -21.19 24.53 34.07
CA ALA A 285 -22.29 25.16 34.80
C ALA A 285 -23.61 25.24 34.00
N SER A 286 -23.51 25.39 32.66
CA SER A 286 -24.69 25.39 31.78
C SER A 286 -25.39 24.02 31.66
N ASN A 287 -24.72 22.94 32.04
CA ASN A 287 -25.20 21.56 31.91
C ASN A 287 -25.44 20.89 33.28
N GLU A 288 -25.26 21.61 34.36
CA GLU A 288 -25.50 21.08 35.72
C GLU A 288 -26.98 20.79 35.96
N ARG A 289 -27.27 19.68 36.61
CA ARG A 289 -28.61 19.26 37.03
C ARG A 289 -28.62 19.07 38.52
N VAL A 290 -29.27 19.99 39.22
CA VAL A 290 -29.53 19.88 40.67
C VAL A 290 -30.41 18.64 40.91
N GLY A 291 -29.98 17.74 41.80
CA GLY A 291 -30.67 16.47 42.08
C GLY A 291 -30.16 15.28 41.26
N HIS A 292 -29.19 15.47 40.37
CA HIS A 292 -28.45 14.35 39.74
C HIS A 292 -27.69 13.58 40.83
N GLU A 293 -27.57 12.26 40.71
CA GLU A 293 -26.84 11.40 41.68
C GLU A 293 -25.42 11.87 41.96
N ASN A 294 -24.75 12.48 40.98
CA ASN A 294 -23.42 13.05 41.13
C ASN A 294 -23.43 14.53 41.55
N TYR A 295 -24.57 15.08 41.99
CA TYR A 295 -24.67 16.44 42.54
C TYR A 295 -24.56 16.39 44.06
N PHE A 296 -23.35 16.61 44.59
CA PHE A 296 -23.07 16.53 46.02
C PHE A 296 -21.92 17.49 46.43
N PRO A 297 -21.79 17.81 47.75
CA PRO A 297 -20.71 18.64 48.24
C PRO A 297 -19.38 17.88 48.32
N ILE A 298 -18.29 18.58 47.97
CA ILE A 298 -16.90 18.16 48.26
C ILE A 298 -16.25 19.27 49.06
N THR A 299 -15.57 18.92 50.17
CA THR A 299 -14.85 19.84 51.03
C THR A 299 -13.36 19.81 50.67
N ASN A 300 -12.75 20.98 50.46
CA ASN A 300 -11.33 21.10 50.21
C ASN A 300 -10.50 20.98 51.51
N PRO A 301 -9.18 20.86 51.44
CA PRO A 301 -8.31 20.78 52.62
C PRO A 301 -8.40 22.01 53.57
N SER A 302 -8.85 23.15 53.05
CA SER A 302 -9.01 24.39 53.84
C SER A 302 -10.40 24.53 54.50
N GLY A 303 -11.33 23.56 54.28
CA GLY A 303 -12.67 23.56 54.85
C GLY A 303 -13.75 24.20 53.97
N ASP A 304 -13.43 24.72 52.78
CA ASP A 304 -14.43 25.30 51.89
C ASP A 304 -15.20 24.18 51.16
N VAL A 305 -16.52 24.35 51.01
CA VAL A 305 -17.43 23.37 50.46
C VAL A 305 -17.85 23.77 49.04
N PHE A 306 -17.66 22.90 48.09
CA PHE A 306 -18.08 23.07 46.69
C PHE A 306 -19.19 22.09 46.36
N THR A 307 -20.42 22.56 46.22
CA THR A 307 -21.57 21.74 45.81
C THR A 307 -21.82 21.90 44.34
N ARG A 308 -21.50 20.89 43.57
CA ARG A 308 -21.57 20.87 42.10
C ARG A 308 -22.01 19.50 41.60
N GLN A 309 -22.39 19.40 40.31
CA GLN A 309 -22.47 18.14 39.62
C GLN A 309 -21.06 17.73 39.14
N TRP A 310 -20.60 16.60 39.65
CA TRP A 310 -19.29 16.06 39.31
C TRP A 310 -19.39 15.08 38.13
N LYS A 311 -18.32 14.91 37.40
CA LYS A 311 -18.27 13.97 36.27
C LYS A 311 -18.26 12.51 36.72
N TRP A 312 -17.91 12.25 37.95
CA TRP A 312 -17.80 10.92 38.57
C TRP A 312 -18.68 10.84 39.83
N GLY A 313 -19.05 9.61 40.19
CA GLY A 313 -19.80 9.31 41.39
C GLY A 313 -18.98 9.49 42.67
N LYS A 314 -19.67 9.49 43.82
CA LYS A 314 -19.07 9.77 45.13
C LYS A 314 -17.93 8.82 45.48
N ALA A 315 -18.10 7.50 45.23
CA ALA A 315 -17.08 6.50 45.52
C ALA A 315 -15.78 6.74 44.74
N GLU A 316 -15.88 7.13 43.44
CA GLU A 316 -14.72 7.44 42.63
C GLU A 316 -14.02 8.72 43.08
N ILE A 317 -14.78 9.74 43.48
CA ILE A 317 -14.20 10.98 44.06
C ILE A 317 -13.44 10.68 45.36
N GLU A 318 -13.99 9.83 46.22
CA GLU A 318 -13.33 9.40 47.48
C GLU A 318 -12.04 8.65 47.20
N ARG A 319 -12.02 7.80 46.15
CA ARG A 319 -10.81 7.14 45.69
C ARG A 319 -9.76 8.13 45.20
N LEU A 320 -10.16 9.09 44.36
CA LEU A 320 -9.25 10.12 43.82
C LEU A 320 -8.66 11.00 44.94
N ILE A 321 -9.41 11.25 46.00
CA ILE A 321 -8.92 11.96 47.21
C ILE A 321 -7.90 11.09 47.97
N ALA A 322 -8.22 9.81 48.18
CA ALA A 322 -7.34 8.88 48.90
C ALA A 322 -6.01 8.62 48.17
N GLU A 323 -6.01 8.67 46.84
CA GLU A 323 -4.82 8.49 46.00
C GLU A 323 -4.07 9.81 45.73
N ASP A 324 -4.47 10.94 46.36
CA ASP A 324 -3.90 12.29 46.18
C ASP A 324 -3.88 12.75 44.69
N LEU A 325 -4.93 12.39 43.97
CA LEU A 325 -5.10 12.72 42.55
C LEU A 325 -5.93 13.99 42.31
N LEU A 326 -6.23 14.77 43.34
CA LEU A 326 -6.95 16.03 43.23
C LEU A 326 -6.05 17.23 43.53
N TYR A 327 -6.05 18.18 42.60
CA TYR A 327 -5.38 19.48 42.77
C TYR A 327 -6.38 20.53 43.30
N TRP A 328 -6.06 21.12 44.42
CA TRP A 328 -6.87 22.09 45.14
C TRP A 328 -6.40 23.55 44.98
N GLY A 329 -5.52 23.81 44.00
CA GLY A 329 -4.80 25.08 43.91
C GLY A 329 -3.52 25.09 44.76
N SER A 330 -2.64 26.05 44.49
CA SER A 330 -1.39 26.20 45.25
C SER A 330 -1.56 26.49 46.75
N ASP A 331 -2.73 26.98 47.14
CA ASP A 331 -3.14 27.34 48.50
C ASP A 331 -4.12 26.36 49.12
N GLY A 332 -4.50 25.29 48.42
CA GLY A 332 -5.49 24.30 48.89
C GLY A 332 -6.93 24.80 49.00
N ARG A 333 -7.23 25.99 48.45
CA ARG A 333 -8.54 26.67 48.63
C ARG A 333 -9.44 26.62 47.38
N LYS A 334 -8.95 26.11 46.27
CA LYS A 334 -9.74 26.10 45.02
C LYS A 334 -10.63 24.88 44.92
N GLN A 335 -11.62 24.97 44.02
CA GLN A 335 -12.42 23.84 43.61
C GLN A 335 -11.50 22.72 43.09
N PRO A 336 -11.79 21.45 43.43
CA PRO A 336 -10.93 20.33 43.01
C PRO A 336 -10.87 20.19 41.52
N ARG A 337 -9.68 19.88 41.03
CA ARG A 337 -9.39 19.49 39.66
C ARG A 337 -8.66 18.16 39.67
N LEU A 338 -8.98 17.27 38.72
CA LEU A 338 -8.29 16.00 38.60
C LEU A 338 -6.84 16.26 38.17
N ILE A 339 -5.87 15.75 38.92
CA ILE A 339 -4.48 15.67 38.49
C ILE A 339 -4.40 14.62 37.35
N ILE A 340 -3.94 15.05 36.21
CA ILE A 340 -3.62 14.11 35.12
C ILE A 340 -2.21 13.60 35.40
N PRO A 341 -2.02 12.28 35.63
CA PRO A 341 -0.69 11.75 35.89
C PRO A 341 0.27 12.19 34.80
N THR A 342 1.38 12.76 35.18
CA THR A 342 2.39 13.30 34.29
C THR A 342 3.35 12.21 33.85
N ASP A 343 2.89 11.30 32.99
CA ASP A 343 3.78 10.73 31.99
C ASP A 343 3.98 11.75 30.84
N GLY A 344 3.59 13.02 31.05
CA GLY A 344 3.71 14.12 30.10
C GLY A 344 2.88 13.97 28.81
N ARG A 345 1.94 13.01 28.73
CA ARG A 345 1.30 12.64 27.47
C ARG A 345 -0.23 12.63 27.59
N ARG A 346 -0.88 13.46 26.78
CA ARG A 346 -2.33 13.45 26.59
C ARG A 346 -2.69 12.61 25.37
N THR A 347 -3.67 11.73 25.49
CA THR A 347 -4.25 11.06 24.31
C THR A 347 -5.33 11.95 23.70
N THR A 348 -5.19 12.25 22.40
CA THR A 348 -6.16 13.04 21.64
C THR A 348 -6.26 12.52 20.22
N PHE A 349 -7.37 12.80 19.55
CA PHE A 349 -7.44 12.60 18.10
C PHE A 349 -6.50 13.57 17.40
N LEU A 350 -5.97 13.17 16.24
CA LEU A 350 -5.21 14.08 15.38
C LEU A 350 -6.02 15.33 15.06
N ARG A 351 -5.33 16.46 15.00
CA ARG A 351 -5.92 17.73 14.60
C ARG A 351 -5.78 17.92 13.10
N SER A 352 -6.62 18.76 12.51
CA SER A 352 -6.50 19.13 11.10
C SER A 352 -5.22 19.92 10.77
N ILE A 353 -4.52 20.45 11.78
CA ILE A 353 -3.19 21.04 11.66
C ILE A 353 -2.20 20.11 12.35
N LEU A 354 -1.29 19.53 11.55
CA LEU A 354 -0.31 18.55 11.98
C LEU A 354 1.02 19.26 12.31
N ASN A 355 1.42 19.22 13.59
CA ASN A 355 2.67 19.81 14.09
C ASN A 355 3.64 18.70 14.54
N TYR A 356 3.93 17.76 13.64
CA TYR A 356 4.72 16.57 13.95
C TYR A 356 6.03 16.52 13.15
N GLY A 357 7.00 17.33 13.55
CA GLY A 357 8.26 17.47 12.86
C GLY A 357 8.15 18.25 11.53
N GLY A 358 9.17 19.01 11.22
CA GLY A 358 9.28 19.75 9.96
C GLY A 358 10.20 19.04 8.97
N THR A 359 10.49 19.69 7.84
CA THR A 359 11.41 19.16 6.80
C THR A 359 12.82 18.92 7.33
N THR A 360 13.27 19.75 8.30
CA THR A 360 14.57 19.57 8.97
C THR A 360 14.60 18.29 9.81
N ALA A 361 13.51 17.92 10.47
CA ALA A 361 13.41 16.66 11.20
C ALA A 361 13.53 15.46 10.28
N GLY A 362 12.80 15.44 9.16
CA GLY A 362 12.87 14.36 8.18
C GLY A 362 14.30 14.15 7.65
N ARG A 363 15.04 15.24 7.39
CA ARG A 363 16.44 15.17 7.00
C ARG A 363 17.31 14.57 8.11
N LYS A 364 17.15 15.01 9.36
CA LYS A 364 17.88 14.46 10.51
C LYS A 364 17.56 12.97 10.72
N ASP A 365 16.28 12.57 10.58
CA ASP A 365 15.87 11.16 10.66
C ASP A 365 16.57 10.31 9.58
N PHE A 366 16.71 10.84 8.37
CA PHE A 366 17.41 10.18 7.29
C PHE A 366 18.93 10.09 7.57
N GLU A 367 19.55 11.21 7.94
CA GLU A 367 20.99 11.30 8.26
C GLU A 367 21.38 10.40 9.45
N ALA A 368 20.50 10.24 10.43
CA ALA A 368 20.75 9.37 11.59
C ALA A 368 20.89 7.88 11.22
N VAL A 369 20.25 7.46 10.12
CA VAL A 369 20.29 6.07 9.64
C VAL A 369 21.32 5.88 8.52
N MET A 370 21.39 6.83 7.57
CA MET A 370 22.17 6.69 6.35
C MET A 370 23.55 7.37 6.41
N GLY A 371 23.74 8.30 7.37
CA GLY A 371 24.90 9.18 7.46
C GLY A 371 24.67 10.50 6.73
N ALA A 372 25.25 11.57 7.27
CA ALA A 372 25.07 12.95 6.76
C ALA A 372 25.61 13.18 5.35
N GLU A 373 26.47 12.32 4.87
CA GLU A 373 27.08 12.39 3.55
C GLU A 373 26.20 11.83 2.42
N VAL A 374 25.20 10.98 2.73
CA VAL A 374 24.24 10.50 1.73
C VAL A 374 23.13 11.53 1.60
N GLU A 375 23.06 12.20 0.48
CA GLU A 375 22.03 13.20 0.24
C GLU A 375 20.76 12.54 -0.31
N PHE A 376 19.62 12.93 0.27
CA PHE A 376 18.29 12.62 -0.25
C PHE A 376 17.40 13.87 -0.11
N SER A 377 16.67 14.20 -1.17
CA SER A 377 15.85 15.41 -1.20
C SER A 377 14.55 15.19 -0.41
N TYR A 378 14.36 15.99 0.63
CA TYR A 378 13.10 16.14 1.36
C TYR A 378 12.44 14.86 1.91
N PRO A 379 13.17 13.99 2.65
CA PRO A 379 12.54 12.84 3.30
C PRO A 379 11.50 13.31 4.30
N LYS A 380 10.35 12.64 4.36
CA LYS A 380 9.29 12.97 5.32
C LYS A 380 9.71 12.62 6.75
N PRO A 381 9.36 13.44 7.75
CA PRO A 381 9.71 13.18 9.14
C PRO A 381 9.01 11.92 9.66
N LEU A 382 9.77 11.05 10.33
CA LEU A 382 9.25 9.78 10.88
C LEU A 382 8.18 10.03 11.93
N LEU A 383 8.28 11.12 12.71
CA LEU A 383 7.28 11.48 13.70
C LEU A 383 5.89 11.73 13.08
N LEU A 384 5.83 12.42 11.94
CA LEU A 384 4.56 12.64 11.22
C LEU A 384 3.96 11.31 10.78
N LEU A 385 4.73 10.49 10.07
CA LEU A 385 4.27 9.22 9.55
C LEU A 385 3.86 8.25 10.66
N LYS A 386 4.65 8.16 11.72
CA LYS A 386 4.33 7.33 12.88
C LYS A 386 3.03 7.76 13.57
N LYS A 387 2.77 9.07 13.71
CA LYS A 387 1.50 9.57 14.27
C LYS A 387 0.31 9.21 13.38
N LEU A 388 0.44 9.34 12.07
CA LEU A 388 -0.59 8.94 11.12
C LEU A 388 -0.84 7.43 11.20
N ILE A 389 0.19 6.60 11.18
CA ILE A 389 0.11 5.14 11.28
C ILE A 389 -0.60 4.74 12.58
N LEU A 390 -0.13 5.20 13.73
CA LEU A 390 -0.70 4.85 15.04
C LEU A 390 -2.14 5.34 15.23
N SER A 391 -2.58 6.35 14.48
CA SER A 391 -3.96 6.85 14.57
C SER A 391 -4.94 6.11 13.67
N VAL A 392 -4.45 5.46 12.61
CA VAL A 392 -5.29 4.79 11.59
C VAL A 392 -5.27 3.29 11.75
N THR A 393 -4.12 2.74 12.12
CA THR A 393 -3.88 1.29 12.12
C THR A 393 -3.83 0.72 13.52
N SER A 394 -4.26 -0.52 13.63
CA SER A 394 -4.12 -1.39 14.79
C SER A 394 -3.14 -2.54 14.49
N ASP A 395 -3.11 -3.53 15.37
CA ASP A 395 -2.29 -4.71 15.20
C ASP A 395 -2.66 -5.51 13.94
N GLU A 396 -1.66 -6.06 13.25
CA GLU A 396 -1.77 -6.82 11.99
C GLU A 396 -2.25 -6.05 10.74
N ASP A 397 -2.57 -4.76 10.85
CA ASP A 397 -2.98 -3.97 9.71
C ASP A 397 -1.85 -3.79 8.69
N MET A 398 -2.23 -3.59 7.43
CA MET A 398 -1.29 -3.42 6.32
C MET A 398 -1.22 -1.97 5.86
N VAL A 399 0.01 -1.49 5.69
CA VAL A 399 0.33 -0.14 5.19
C VAL A 399 1.00 -0.26 3.82
N LEU A 400 0.47 0.43 2.81
CA LEU A 400 1.05 0.48 1.47
C LEU A 400 1.59 1.88 1.19
N ASP A 401 2.80 1.94 0.62
CA ASP A 401 3.36 3.16 0.03
C ASP A 401 3.92 2.84 -1.36
N PHE A 402 3.26 3.36 -2.40
CA PHE A 402 3.68 3.11 -3.77
C PHE A 402 4.43 4.30 -4.42
N PHE A 403 4.85 5.26 -3.59
CA PHE A 403 5.87 6.27 -3.88
C PHE A 403 6.90 6.30 -2.75
N SER A 404 7.48 5.14 -2.45
CA SER A 404 8.25 4.90 -1.22
C SER A 404 9.44 5.85 -1.01
N GLY A 405 10.00 6.40 -2.09
CA GLY A 405 11.13 7.31 -2.05
C GLY A 405 12.29 6.71 -1.24
N SER A 406 12.61 7.32 -0.12
CA SER A 406 13.67 6.84 0.78
C SER A 406 13.22 5.79 1.82
N GLY A 407 12.01 5.23 1.71
CA GLY A 407 11.51 4.23 2.65
C GLY A 407 11.05 4.79 4.01
N SER A 408 10.70 6.08 4.08
CA SER A 408 10.28 6.71 5.34
C SER A 408 9.06 6.04 5.96
N THR A 409 8.08 5.63 5.15
CA THR A 409 6.85 4.96 5.62
C THR A 409 7.16 3.60 6.24
N ALA A 410 8.03 2.80 5.61
CA ALA A 410 8.47 1.52 6.18
C ALA A 410 9.17 1.72 7.54
N CYS A 411 10.15 2.65 7.62
CA CYS A 411 10.82 2.96 8.88
C CYS A 411 9.83 3.38 9.97
N ALA A 412 8.82 4.18 9.63
CA ALA A 412 7.79 4.60 10.58
C ALA A 412 6.89 3.44 11.05
N VAL A 413 6.60 2.45 10.18
CA VAL A 413 5.89 1.21 10.56
C VAL A 413 6.72 0.39 11.55
N LEU A 414 8.02 0.17 11.25
CA LEU A 414 8.93 -0.55 12.15
C LEU A 414 9.02 0.13 13.53
N GLU A 415 9.15 1.46 13.57
CA GLU A 415 9.17 2.22 14.82
C GLU A 415 7.81 2.19 15.57
N ALA A 416 6.68 2.18 14.84
CA ALA A 416 5.36 2.06 15.46
C ALA A 416 5.20 0.69 16.13
N ASN A 417 5.58 -0.39 15.43
CA ASN A 417 5.56 -1.76 15.96
C ASN A 417 6.47 -1.91 17.19
N ALA A 418 7.68 -1.31 17.15
CA ALA A 418 8.58 -1.32 18.30
C ALA A 418 8.04 -0.51 19.50
N GLN A 419 7.22 0.52 19.24
CA GLN A 419 6.66 1.38 20.29
C GLN A 419 5.47 0.73 21.02
N ASP A 420 4.59 0.01 20.31
CA ASP A 420 3.34 -0.54 20.86
C ASP A 420 3.25 -2.07 20.79
N GLU A 421 4.37 -2.74 20.47
CA GLU A 421 4.48 -4.19 20.31
C GLU A 421 3.53 -4.75 19.23
N GLY A 422 3.21 -3.91 18.23
CA GLY A 422 2.34 -4.26 17.13
C GLY A 422 3.02 -5.14 16.07
N SER A 423 2.22 -5.70 15.19
CA SER A 423 2.64 -6.57 14.09
C SER A 423 2.15 -6.06 12.73
N ARG A 424 2.04 -4.73 12.56
CA ARG A 424 1.70 -4.09 11.28
C ARG A 424 2.69 -4.50 10.21
N ARG A 425 2.19 -4.67 9.01
CA ARG A 425 2.98 -5.05 7.84
C ARG A 425 3.03 -3.90 6.85
N HIS A 426 4.10 -3.83 6.07
CA HIS A 426 4.20 -2.82 5.02
C HIS A 426 4.48 -3.42 3.64
N ILE A 427 3.96 -2.76 2.61
CA ILE A 427 4.32 -2.95 1.21
C ILE A 427 4.87 -1.62 0.70
N GLN A 428 6.09 -1.64 0.19
CA GLN A 428 6.75 -0.49 -0.41
C GLN A 428 6.94 -0.70 -1.90
N VAL A 429 6.64 0.30 -2.72
CA VAL A 429 6.92 0.25 -4.14
C VAL A 429 7.75 1.44 -4.54
N GLN A 430 8.89 1.20 -5.20
CA GLN A 430 9.78 2.25 -5.66
C GLN A 430 10.31 1.96 -7.06
N LEU A 431 10.22 2.97 -7.92
CA LEU A 431 10.86 2.94 -9.24
C LEU A 431 12.39 2.92 -9.07
N PRO A 432 13.15 2.14 -9.86
CA PRO A 432 14.62 2.14 -9.84
C PRO A 432 15.19 3.39 -10.53
N GLU A 433 14.77 4.55 -10.06
CA GLU A 433 15.29 5.83 -10.52
C GLU A 433 16.79 5.91 -10.22
N PRO A 434 17.65 6.15 -11.23
CA PRO A 434 19.09 6.17 -11.03
C PRO A 434 19.52 7.35 -10.18
N VAL A 435 20.49 7.12 -9.28
CA VAL A 435 21.18 8.21 -8.57
C VAL A 435 22.13 8.95 -9.50
N GLU A 436 22.44 10.20 -9.20
CA GLU A 436 23.43 10.96 -9.98
C GLU A 436 24.80 10.30 -9.89
N GLU A 437 25.47 10.09 -11.02
CA GLU A 437 26.76 9.35 -11.10
C GLU A 437 27.86 9.96 -10.22
N ASP A 438 27.88 11.29 -10.12
CA ASP A 438 28.86 12.04 -9.31
C ASP A 438 28.44 12.20 -7.84
N SER A 439 27.33 11.58 -7.41
CA SER A 439 26.84 11.70 -6.05
C SER A 439 27.63 10.85 -5.06
N VAL A 440 27.60 11.24 -3.80
CA VAL A 440 28.15 10.42 -2.71
C VAL A 440 27.41 9.08 -2.59
N ALA A 441 26.12 9.05 -2.89
CA ALA A 441 25.34 7.82 -2.93
C ALA A 441 25.92 6.83 -3.94
N ALA A 442 26.24 7.27 -5.17
CA ALA A 442 26.88 6.43 -6.19
C ALA A 442 28.26 5.93 -5.72
N SER A 443 29.07 6.78 -5.09
CA SER A 443 30.38 6.40 -4.56
C SER A 443 30.31 5.34 -3.44
N LYS A 444 29.18 5.23 -2.74
CA LYS A 444 28.89 4.21 -1.73
C LYS A 444 28.24 2.94 -2.30
N GLY A 445 28.11 2.85 -3.61
CA GLY A 445 27.61 1.68 -4.32
C GLY A 445 26.10 1.65 -4.53
N PHE A 446 25.35 2.70 -4.16
CA PHE A 446 23.93 2.82 -4.50
C PHE A 446 23.79 3.21 -5.97
N ARG A 447 22.98 2.48 -6.70
CA ARG A 447 22.73 2.74 -8.13
C ARG A 447 21.40 3.43 -8.34
N THR A 448 20.42 3.13 -7.50
CA THR A 448 19.04 3.61 -7.61
C THR A 448 18.52 4.14 -6.29
N ILE A 449 17.44 4.92 -6.36
CA ILE A 449 16.67 5.35 -5.17
C ILE A 449 16.13 4.13 -4.41
N ALA A 450 15.75 3.06 -5.11
CA ALA A 450 15.29 1.82 -4.50
C ALA A 450 16.40 1.16 -3.62
N ASP A 451 17.68 1.23 -4.05
CA ASP A 451 18.80 0.75 -3.24
C ASP A 451 18.95 1.54 -1.92
N ILE A 452 18.82 2.87 -2.01
CA ILE A 452 18.87 3.75 -0.83
C ILE A 452 17.72 3.41 0.13
N ALA A 453 16.51 3.21 -0.39
CA ALA A 453 15.35 2.87 0.40
C ALA A 453 15.54 1.53 1.15
N ARG A 454 15.94 0.47 0.43
CA ARG A 454 16.21 -0.85 1.04
C ARG A 454 17.30 -0.78 2.11
N ALA A 455 18.40 -0.08 1.82
CA ALA A 455 19.49 0.10 2.78
C ALA A 455 19.02 0.85 4.03
N ARG A 456 18.19 1.89 3.88
CA ARG A 456 17.64 2.64 5.01
C ARG A 456 16.72 1.78 5.86
N ILE A 457 15.79 1.04 5.24
CA ILE A 457 14.87 0.14 5.95
C ILE A 457 15.67 -0.92 6.74
N SER A 458 16.67 -1.54 6.10
CA SER A 458 17.52 -2.54 6.76
C SER A 458 18.26 -1.98 7.96
N ARG A 459 18.90 -0.81 7.81
CA ARG A 459 19.67 -0.16 8.89
C ARG A 459 18.76 0.34 10.03
N ALA A 460 17.57 0.88 9.71
CA ALA A 460 16.59 1.25 10.72
C ALA A 460 16.13 0.04 11.53
N GLY A 461 15.88 -1.09 10.87
CA GLY A 461 15.59 -2.36 11.53
C GLY A 461 16.72 -2.81 12.48
N ASP A 462 18.00 -2.72 12.04
CA ASP A 462 19.15 -3.07 12.87
C ASP A 462 19.30 -2.16 14.11
N GLN A 463 19.01 -0.86 13.96
CA GLN A 463 18.99 0.09 15.08
C GLN A 463 17.88 -0.26 16.08
N ILE A 464 16.67 -0.60 15.61
CA ILE A 464 15.56 -1.04 16.45
C ILE A 464 15.94 -2.33 17.18
N ALA A 465 16.45 -3.34 16.47
CA ALA A 465 16.91 -4.61 17.09
C ALA A 465 17.94 -4.40 18.20
N SER A 466 18.85 -3.44 18.01
CA SER A 466 19.90 -3.11 18.98
C SER A 466 19.37 -2.38 20.22
N SER A 467 18.27 -1.64 20.09
CA SER A 467 17.68 -0.84 21.16
C SER A 467 16.58 -1.57 21.95
N THR A 468 16.01 -2.65 21.38
CA THR A 468 14.85 -3.33 21.92
C THR A 468 15.20 -4.77 22.30
N THR A 469 15.58 -5.00 23.55
CA THR A 469 15.89 -6.34 24.06
C THR A 469 14.60 -7.10 24.39
N GLY A 470 14.36 -8.23 23.72
CA GLY A 470 13.29 -9.18 24.05
C GLY A 470 11.96 -8.99 23.32
N GLN A 471 11.83 -8.04 22.41
CA GLN A 471 10.66 -7.90 21.54
C GLN A 471 10.89 -8.62 20.21
N SER A 472 9.86 -9.35 19.74
CA SER A 472 9.85 -10.00 18.41
C SER A 472 9.13 -9.08 17.42
N VAL A 473 9.85 -8.12 16.83
CA VAL A 473 9.33 -7.25 15.76
C VAL A 473 9.84 -7.78 14.41
N ASP A 474 8.97 -7.87 13.41
CA ASP A 474 9.36 -8.19 12.04
C ASP A 474 10.12 -7.00 11.43
N LEU A 475 11.43 -7.13 11.30
CA LEU A 475 12.36 -6.11 10.79
C LEU A 475 12.90 -6.43 9.39
N GLY A 476 12.42 -7.53 8.78
CA GLY A 476 12.78 -7.96 7.46
C GLY A 476 11.83 -7.42 6.37
N TYR A 477 12.14 -7.78 5.12
CA TYR A 477 11.25 -7.61 3.96
C TYR A 477 11.65 -8.56 2.83
N LYS A 478 10.65 -9.05 2.09
CA LYS A 478 10.86 -9.77 0.82
C LYS A 478 10.98 -8.74 -0.31
N ALA A 479 12.11 -8.74 -1.01
CA ALA A 479 12.32 -7.89 -2.18
C ALA A 479 11.86 -8.58 -3.45
N TYR A 480 11.19 -7.82 -4.32
CA TYR A 480 10.76 -8.27 -5.65
C TYR A 480 11.12 -7.23 -6.70
N LYS A 481 11.31 -7.68 -7.93
CA LYS A 481 11.48 -6.82 -9.11
C LYS A 481 10.33 -7.03 -10.07
N LEU A 482 9.77 -5.93 -10.57
CA LEU A 482 8.83 -5.96 -11.67
C LEU A 482 9.55 -6.47 -12.92
N THR A 483 8.94 -7.41 -13.63
CA THR A 483 9.46 -7.98 -14.87
C THR A 483 8.31 -8.29 -15.83
N ASP A 484 8.64 -8.60 -17.06
CA ASP A 484 7.67 -9.17 -17.98
C ASP A 484 7.28 -10.59 -17.55
N THR A 485 6.19 -11.13 -18.09
CA THR A 485 5.77 -12.50 -17.82
C THR A 485 6.90 -13.49 -18.14
N ASN A 486 7.01 -14.55 -17.35
CA ASN A 486 7.93 -15.65 -17.61
C ASN A 486 7.38 -16.66 -18.65
N PHE A 487 6.18 -16.43 -19.16
CA PHE A 487 5.54 -17.30 -20.14
C PHE A 487 5.61 -16.70 -21.54
N SER A 488 5.82 -17.53 -22.56
CA SER A 488 5.86 -17.12 -23.96
C SER A 488 4.56 -16.42 -24.36
N LYS A 489 4.67 -15.26 -25.01
CA LYS A 489 3.54 -14.47 -25.48
C LYS A 489 3.32 -14.66 -26.96
N TRP A 490 2.06 -14.74 -27.39
CA TRP A 490 1.71 -14.55 -28.78
C TRP A 490 1.95 -13.08 -29.18
N ARG A 491 3.07 -12.80 -29.86
CA ARG A 491 3.48 -11.45 -30.27
C ARG A 491 3.16 -11.11 -31.74
N VAL A 492 2.44 -11.97 -32.45
CA VAL A 492 2.16 -11.78 -33.86
C VAL A 492 1.03 -10.78 -34.07
N THR A 493 1.33 -9.69 -34.76
CA THR A 493 0.33 -8.79 -35.34
C THR A 493 -0.12 -9.31 -36.71
N SER A 494 -1.30 -8.89 -37.19
CA SER A 494 -1.89 -9.31 -38.45
C SER A 494 -1.07 -9.00 -39.73
N GLU A 495 0.09 -8.37 -39.58
CA GLU A 495 0.97 -7.90 -40.69
C GLU A 495 2.29 -8.69 -40.83
N VAL A 496 2.42 -9.84 -40.18
CA VAL A 496 3.68 -10.61 -40.16
C VAL A 496 3.76 -11.54 -41.37
N GLU A 497 4.94 -11.58 -42.02
CA GLU A 497 5.21 -12.48 -43.16
C GLU A 497 5.22 -13.95 -42.72
N ALA A 498 4.83 -14.86 -43.64
CA ALA A 498 4.64 -16.30 -43.37
C ALA A 498 5.88 -17.00 -42.77
N THR A 499 7.07 -16.59 -43.14
CA THR A 499 8.35 -17.14 -42.63
C THR A 499 8.63 -16.74 -41.18
N ALA A 500 8.26 -15.51 -40.80
CA ALA A 500 8.34 -15.03 -39.40
C ALA A 500 7.25 -15.66 -38.53
N LEU A 501 6.10 -16.00 -39.12
CA LEU A 501 5.03 -16.75 -38.44
C LEU A 501 5.45 -18.19 -38.12
N GLU A 502 6.13 -18.89 -39.08
CA GLU A 502 6.64 -20.24 -38.84
C GLU A 502 7.71 -20.25 -37.72
N GLN A 503 8.62 -19.27 -37.72
CA GLN A 503 9.62 -19.17 -36.65
C GLN A 503 8.94 -18.88 -35.30
N HIS A 504 7.97 -18.00 -35.28
CA HIS A 504 7.23 -17.66 -34.07
C HIS A 504 6.41 -18.82 -33.49
N ILE A 505 5.84 -19.67 -34.37
CA ILE A 505 5.16 -20.92 -33.96
C ILE A 505 6.16 -21.95 -33.43
N LEU A 506 7.39 -21.96 -33.93
CA LEU A 506 8.46 -22.82 -33.41
C LEU A 506 8.97 -22.33 -32.04
N ASP A 507 9.07 -21.02 -31.86
CA ASP A 507 9.49 -20.37 -30.60
C ASP A 507 8.41 -20.48 -29.49
N LEU A 508 7.15 -20.76 -29.85
CA LEU A 508 6.04 -21.02 -28.94
C LEU A 508 5.94 -22.48 -28.45
N ARG A 509 6.94 -23.33 -28.77
CA ARG A 509 6.94 -24.73 -28.36
C ARG A 509 7.18 -24.93 -26.87
N ASP A 510 7.88 -23.98 -26.23
CA ASP A 510 8.13 -23.97 -24.79
C ASP A 510 7.27 -22.87 -24.16
N SER A 511 6.44 -23.21 -23.16
CA SER A 511 5.52 -22.25 -22.53
C SER A 511 6.23 -21.25 -21.63
N ALA A 512 7.40 -21.62 -21.08
CA ALA A 512 8.23 -20.75 -20.27
C ALA A 512 9.38 -20.15 -21.08
N ASP A 513 9.80 -18.92 -20.73
CA ASP A 513 11.01 -18.32 -21.30
C ASP A 513 12.28 -19.09 -20.83
N ASP A 514 13.27 -19.25 -21.69
CA ASP A 514 14.51 -20.04 -21.44
C ASP A 514 15.25 -19.62 -20.14
N ASP A 515 15.12 -18.34 -19.74
CA ASP A 515 15.75 -17.77 -18.54
C ASP A 515 14.84 -17.83 -17.30
N ALA A 516 13.65 -18.40 -17.39
CA ALA A 516 12.70 -18.48 -16.28
C ALA A 516 13.18 -19.48 -15.21
N THR A 517 13.26 -19.04 -13.98
CA THR A 517 13.58 -19.94 -12.86
C THR A 517 12.29 -20.52 -12.26
N PRO A 518 12.33 -21.72 -11.64
CA PRO A 518 11.17 -22.30 -10.95
C PRO A 518 10.54 -21.34 -9.94
N ASP A 519 11.34 -20.53 -9.25
CA ASP A 519 10.85 -19.55 -8.27
C ASP A 519 10.14 -18.37 -8.95
N SER A 520 10.62 -17.90 -10.10
CA SER A 520 9.95 -16.83 -10.85
C SER A 520 8.65 -17.31 -11.49
N LEU A 521 8.63 -18.52 -12.03
CA LEU A 521 7.42 -19.18 -12.55
C LEU A 521 6.38 -19.36 -11.45
N LEU A 522 6.78 -19.92 -10.31
CA LEU A 522 5.86 -20.13 -9.19
C LEU A 522 5.30 -18.82 -8.67
N THR A 523 6.15 -17.80 -8.49
CA THR A 523 5.69 -16.48 -8.03
C THR A 523 4.64 -15.91 -8.96
N GLU A 524 4.85 -15.97 -10.27
CA GLU A 524 3.89 -15.51 -11.26
C GLU A 524 2.56 -16.29 -11.19
N LEU A 525 2.64 -17.61 -11.11
CA LEU A 525 1.46 -18.48 -11.03
C LEU A 525 0.65 -18.19 -9.76
N LEU A 526 1.33 -18.06 -8.63
CA LEU A 526 0.69 -17.73 -7.35
C LEU A 526 0.01 -16.36 -7.39
N LEU A 527 0.68 -15.33 -7.92
CA LEU A 527 0.11 -14.00 -8.06
C LEU A 527 -1.13 -13.99 -8.96
N LYS A 528 -1.06 -14.66 -10.11
CA LYS A 528 -2.19 -14.79 -11.04
C LYS A 528 -3.36 -15.59 -10.47
N GLN A 529 -3.12 -16.46 -9.49
CA GLN A 529 -4.15 -17.19 -8.75
C GLN A 529 -4.63 -16.45 -7.51
N GLY A 530 -3.99 -15.33 -7.11
CA GLY A 530 -4.42 -14.49 -5.99
C GLY A 530 -3.83 -14.89 -4.64
N TYR A 531 -2.66 -15.51 -4.63
CA TYR A 531 -1.90 -15.77 -3.40
C TYR A 531 -1.11 -14.54 -2.96
N SER A 532 -0.75 -14.52 -1.67
CA SER A 532 0.04 -13.44 -1.07
C SER A 532 1.50 -13.47 -1.56
N LEU A 533 2.15 -12.31 -1.62
CA LEU A 533 3.60 -12.20 -1.83
C LEU A 533 4.41 -12.76 -0.63
N THR A 534 3.77 -12.98 0.50
CA THR A 534 4.41 -13.45 1.73
C THR A 534 4.15 -14.93 2.03
N GLU A 535 3.61 -15.69 1.06
CA GLU A 535 3.46 -17.12 1.20
C GLU A 535 4.80 -17.79 1.51
N GLN A 536 4.76 -18.84 2.33
CA GLN A 536 5.92 -19.68 2.59
C GLN A 536 6.07 -20.69 1.47
N ILE A 537 7.21 -20.67 0.81
CA ILE A 537 7.55 -21.57 -0.29
C ILE A 537 8.75 -22.40 0.14
N ASN A 538 8.62 -23.72 0.10
CA ASN A 538 9.67 -24.65 0.45
C ASN A 538 9.94 -25.63 -0.69
N ASP A 539 11.19 -26.07 -0.82
CA ASP A 539 11.52 -27.17 -1.72
C ASP A 539 11.10 -28.50 -1.06
N THR A 540 10.49 -29.38 -1.84
CA THR A 540 10.13 -30.72 -1.40
C THR A 540 10.39 -31.74 -2.51
N GLU A 541 10.45 -33.00 -2.16
CA GLU A 541 10.65 -34.09 -3.12
C GLU A 541 9.66 -35.22 -2.85
N VAL A 542 8.97 -35.68 -3.89
CA VAL A 542 8.07 -36.82 -3.84
C VAL A 542 8.45 -37.78 -4.94
N ASP A 543 8.87 -38.98 -4.57
CA ASP A 543 9.25 -40.08 -5.50
C ASP A 543 10.26 -39.66 -6.60
N GLY A 544 11.26 -38.82 -6.21
CA GLY A 544 12.29 -38.31 -7.12
C GLY A 544 11.86 -37.10 -7.93
N LEU A 545 10.64 -36.62 -7.82
CA LEU A 545 10.18 -35.38 -8.41
C LEU A 545 10.45 -34.21 -7.46
N LYS A 546 11.20 -33.23 -7.93
CA LYS A 546 11.43 -31.97 -7.20
C LYS A 546 10.21 -31.06 -7.36
N LEU A 547 9.65 -30.63 -6.27
CA LEU A 547 8.42 -29.85 -6.20
C LEU A 547 8.64 -28.61 -5.35
N LYS A 548 7.86 -27.57 -5.61
CA LYS A 548 7.68 -26.46 -4.68
C LYS A 548 6.42 -26.69 -3.86
N SER A 549 6.53 -26.52 -2.55
CA SER A 549 5.44 -26.61 -1.59
C SER A 549 5.08 -25.24 -1.07
N VAL A 550 3.79 -24.88 -1.10
CA VAL A 550 3.26 -23.59 -0.63
C VAL A 550 2.21 -23.86 0.45
N GLY A 551 2.24 -23.06 1.53
CA GLY A 551 1.27 -23.16 2.61
C GLY A 551 1.30 -24.53 3.30
N GLU A 552 2.49 -25.01 3.72
CA GLU A 552 2.67 -26.26 4.44
C GLU A 552 2.18 -27.52 3.68
N GLY A 553 2.20 -27.48 2.33
CA GLY A 553 1.79 -28.62 1.51
C GLY A 553 0.40 -28.54 0.91
N LEU A 554 -0.37 -27.52 1.24
CA LEU A 554 -1.70 -27.29 0.63
C LEU A 554 -1.63 -27.13 -0.90
N VAL A 555 -0.54 -26.56 -1.41
CA VAL A 555 -0.26 -26.46 -2.85
C VAL A 555 1.08 -27.09 -3.14
N LEU A 556 1.13 -28.00 -4.12
CA LEU A 556 2.37 -28.50 -4.70
C LEU A 556 2.47 -28.06 -6.14
N ALA A 557 3.68 -27.67 -6.59
CA ALA A 557 3.94 -27.26 -7.95
C ALA A 557 5.11 -28.03 -8.56
N TYR A 558 4.88 -28.67 -9.70
CA TYR A 558 5.89 -29.29 -10.54
C TYR A 558 6.20 -28.38 -11.73
N LEU A 559 7.40 -27.80 -11.74
CA LEU A 559 7.79 -26.72 -12.65
C LEU A 559 9.00 -27.08 -13.51
N ASP A 560 9.30 -28.37 -13.67
CA ASP A 560 10.35 -28.87 -14.56
C ASP A 560 9.73 -29.30 -15.90
N GLU A 561 9.82 -28.44 -16.91
CA GLU A 561 9.32 -28.71 -18.26
C GLU A 561 10.16 -29.74 -19.01
N HIS A 562 11.42 -29.98 -18.57
CA HIS A 562 12.35 -30.88 -19.30
C HIS A 562 12.18 -32.33 -18.88
N THR A 563 11.70 -32.61 -17.67
CA THR A 563 11.56 -33.97 -17.14
C THR A 563 10.08 -34.38 -17.13
N LYS A 564 9.70 -35.33 -17.97
CA LYS A 564 8.36 -35.88 -18.02
C LYS A 564 8.14 -36.85 -16.85
N PRO A 565 7.21 -36.62 -15.93
CA PRO A 565 6.92 -37.54 -14.84
C PRO A 565 6.13 -38.76 -15.34
N THR A 566 6.22 -39.85 -14.60
CA THR A 566 5.37 -41.02 -14.82
C THR A 566 4.04 -40.86 -14.11
N LEU A 567 3.01 -41.57 -14.58
CA LEU A 567 1.69 -41.55 -13.89
C LEU A 567 1.79 -42.04 -12.44
N GLU A 568 2.69 -42.99 -12.17
CA GLU A 568 2.89 -43.51 -10.80
C GLU A 568 3.46 -42.45 -9.86
N GLN A 569 4.43 -41.65 -10.33
CA GLN A 569 4.98 -40.53 -9.58
C GLN A 569 3.91 -39.46 -9.32
N LEU A 570 3.13 -39.11 -10.33
CA LEU A 570 2.03 -38.14 -10.18
C LEU A 570 0.96 -38.62 -9.20
N ARG A 571 0.64 -39.92 -9.19
CA ARG A 571 -0.26 -40.53 -8.18
C ARG A 571 0.27 -40.38 -6.77
N ARG A 572 1.59 -40.50 -6.57
CA ARG A 572 2.21 -40.32 -5.26
C ARG A 572 2.19 -38.87 -4.83
N VAL A 573 2.41 -37.93 -5.74
CA VAL A 573 2.24 -36.50 -5.48
C VAL A 573 0.81 -36.20 -5.04
N LEU A 574 -0.19 -36.67 -5.80
CA LEU A 574 -1.61 -36.47 -5.47
C LEU A 574 -2.06 -37.20 -4.18
N ALA A 575 -1.25 -38.13 -3.65
CA ALA A 575 -1.50 -38.82 -2.39
C ALA A 575 -0.87 -38.11 -1.18
N SER A 576 -0.24 -36.94 -1.36
CA SER A 576 0.32 -36.14 -0.27
C SER A 576 -0.77 -35.71 0.70
N GLU A 577 -0.47 -35.74 2.01
CA GLU A 577 -1.39 -35.27 3.05
C GLU A 577 -1.70 -33.79 2.84
N ASP A 578 -2.94 -33.39 3.08
CA ASP A 578 -3.46 -32.02 3.02
C ASP A 578 -3.35 -31.32 1.66
N LEU A 579 -3.01 -32.04 0.59
CA LEU A 579 -2.92 -31.46 -0.76
C LEU A 579 -4.30 -31.04 -1.27
N ALA A 580 -4.52 -29.74 -1.38
CA ALA A 580 -5.74 -29.15 -1.96
C ALA A 580 -5.57 -28.82 -3.45
N LYS A 581 -4.37 -28.45 -3.87
CA LYS A 581 -4.09 -27.97 -5.22
C LYS A 581 -2.76 -28.50 -5.76
N PHE A 582 -2.77 -28.93 -7.03
CA PHE A 582 -1.56 -29.32 -7.75
C PHE A 582 -1.40 -28.46 -9.01
N ILE A 583 -0.24 -27.83 -9.15
CA ILE A 583 0.14 -27.00 -10.29
C ILE A 583 1.19 -27.75 -11.10
N ILE A 584 1.02 -27.82 -12.44
CA ILE A 584 1.97 -28.48 -13.36
C ILE A 584 2.06 -27.69 -14.65
N LEU A 585 3.27 -27.53 -15.20
CA LEU A 585 3.45 -26.91 -16.51
C LEU A 585 2.89 -27.80 -17.63
N GLU A 586 2.21 -27.20 -18.60
CA GLU A 586 1.62 -27.92 -19.73
C GLU A 586 2.69 -28.69 -20.52
N ASP A 587 3.87 -28.10 -20.75
CA ASP A 587 4.97 -28.69 -21.50
C ASP A 587 5.60 -29.91 -20.82
N THR A 588 5.40 -30.09 -19.55
CA THR A 588 5.80 -31.28 -18.80
C THR A 588 5.22 -32.57 -19.41
N PHE A 589 4.02 -32.48 -19.97
CA PHE A 589 3.37 -33.65 -20.61
C PHE A 589 4.00 -34.05 -21.93
N LYS A 590 4.77 -33.16 -22.59
CA LYS A 590 5.40 -33.41 -23.92
C LYS A 590 4.42 -33.97 -24.96
N GLY A 591 3.18 -33.45 -24.98
CA GLY A 591 2.13 -33.87 -25.90
C GLY A 591 1.50 -35.23 -25.56
N ASP A 592 1.67 -35.75 -24.34
CA ASP A 592 1.02 -37.00 -23.91
C ASP A 592 -0.36 -36.71 -23.29
N ASP A 593 -1.35 -36.60 -24.17
CA ASP A 593 -2.75 -36.39 -23.79
C ASP A 593 -3.30 -37.49 -22.89
N GLN A 594 -2.77 -38.71 -23.01
CA GLN A 594 -3.21 -39.84 -22.17
C GLN A 594 -2.73 -39.65 -20.74
N LEU A 595 -1.49 -39.21 -20.52
CA LEU A 595 -0.93 -38.91 -19.20
C LEU A 595 -1.72 -37.77 -18.57
N LYS A 596 -2.00 -36.69 -19.30
CA LYS A 596 -2.79 -35.57 -18.86
C LYS A 596 -4.19 -35.99 -18.43
N THR A 597 -4.89 -36.74 -19.29
CA THR A 597 -6.25 -37.25 -18.99
C THR A 597 -6.27 -38.13 -17.73
N ASN A 598 -5.27 -39.02 -17.60
CA ASN A 598 -5.16 -39.87 -16.42
C ASN A 598 -4.92 -39.05 -15.14
N LEU A 599 -4.06 -38.00 -15.22
CA LEU A 599 -3.80 -37.12 -14.09
C LEU A 599 -5.07 -36.39 -13.64
N VAL A 600 -5.88 -35.87 -14.57
CA VAL A 600 -7.16 -35.23 -14.29
C VAL A 600 -8.10 -36.16 -13.53
N GLN A 601 -8.23 -37.42 -13.99
CA GLN A 601 -9.07 -38.42 -13.34
C GLN A 601 -8.60 -38.75 -11.92
N GLU A 602 -7.30 -38.89 -11.71
CA GLU A 602 -6.71 -39.15 -10.40
C GLU A 602 -6.90 -37.95 -9.45
N ALA A 603 -6.66 -36.72 -9.91
CA ALA A 603 -6.85 -35.50 -9.14
C ALA A 603 -8.33 -35.37 -8.70
N LYS A 604 -9.26 -35.55 -9.63
CA LYS A 604 -10.70 -35.52 -9.36
C LYS A 604 -11.12 -36.58 -8.34
N THR A 605 -10.61 -37.80 -8.46
CA THR A 605 -10.91 -38.91 -7.53
C THR A 605 -10.47 -38.59 -6.11
N ARG A 606 -9.40 -37.78 -5.97
CA ARG A 606 -8.83 -37.40 -4.66
C ARG A 606 -9.31 -36.05 -4.16
N GLY A 607 -10.12 -35.33 -4.93
CA GLY A 607 -10.60 -33.99 -4.60
C GLY A 607 -9.51 -32.90 -4.64
N VAL A 608 -8.44 -33.14 -5.40
CA VAL A 608 -7.35 -32.20 -5.61
C VAL A 608 -7.65 -31.34 -6.83
N GLU A 609 -7.57 -30.02 -6.67
CA GLU A 609 -7.71 -29.06 -7.76
C GLU A 609 -6.46 -29.07 -8.65
N LEU A 610 -6.61 -29.39 -9.93
CA LEU A 610 -5.49 -29.44 -10.89
C LEU A 610 -5.43 -28.18 -11.73
N TRP A 611 -4.27 -27.53 -11.74
CA TRP A 611 -3.98 -26.36 -12.55
C TRP A 611 -2.83 -26.62 -13.52
N THR A 612 -3.01 -26.20 -14.78
CA THR A 612 -1.96 -26.20 -15.80
C THR A 612 -1.54 -24.75 -16.11
N ALA A 613 -0.29 -24.55 -16.51
CA ALA A 613 0.28 -23.28 -16.92
C ALA A 613 1.20 -23.43 -18.12
#